data_1e3fb9bb780df9a7884f7530a4aa0743
#
_entry.id   1e3fb9bb780df9a7884f7530a4aa0743
#
_cell.length_a   1.000
_cell.length_b   1.000
_cell.length_c   1.000
_cell.angle_alpha   90.00
_cell.angle_beta   90.00
_cell.angle_gamma   90.00
#
_symmetry.space_group_name_H-M   'P 1'
#
loop_
_entity.id
_entity.type
_entity.pdbx_description
1 polymer ?
#
loop_
_entity_poly.entity_id
_entity_poly.type
_entity_poly.pdbx_seq_one_letter_code
_entity_poly.pdbx_strand_id
1 'polypeptide(L)'
;MKFLQKLGKALMLPVAVLPICGILMGIGYYLCPATMQGGDVEGVKNLIGFFLVKAGSALIENMAILFAIGVGVGMSEKNDGTGGIAALASWLMITTLLSTGVVTTMIPSIADNATKTLAFNKIANPFIGILSGVIGSSCYNKFKNTKLPDWLAFFSGKRCVAIIAGLVSIVVSAVLLFVWPLLFGALVALGDAVAGMGVVGAGIYAFLNRLLIPTGLHHALNNVFWFDTIGLGDLQHFWAGETSADVTWSLGMYMSGFFPCMMFGIPGAALAMIQCAKPAKKKIAIGLVASAAVCSFVCGVTEPFEFGFMFLAPGLYVIYALLYGIFTIITVALGFRAGFSFSAGATDLLFSSTLPAAQKTVLIIPLGIAAFVVFYFVFLFAIKKFDLKTPGREDDDDLEEEKKVQLASDNYTEIAKKILAGCGGKENIVSIDNCVTRLRLEVRDMTAVNDKAIKAAGVAGVIKPGKTSVQVIVGTKVQFVADAFSKLCE
;
A
#
# COMPACT_ATOMS: atom_id res chain seq x y z
N MET A 1 16.23 -4.31 -6.85
CA MET A 1 15.79 -3.13 -6.09
C MET A 1 14.87 -2.20 -6.87
N LYS A 2 15.18 -1.74 -8.10
CA LYS A 2 14.32 -0.82 -8.88
C LYS A 2 12.87 -1.31 -9.09
N PHE A 3 12.65 -2.61 -9.33
CA PHE A 3 11.32 -3.19 -9.51
C PHE A 3 10.46 -3.07 -8.24
N LEU A 4 11.00 -3.47 -7.08
CA LEU A 4 10.29 -3.40 -5.80
C LEU A 4 9.97 -1.95 -5.39
N GLN A 5 10.89 -1.01 -5.64
CA GLN A 5 10.64 0.42 -5.40
C GLN A 5 9.52 0.96 -6.29
N LYS A 6 9.47 0.54 -7.56
CA LYS A 6 8.41 0.92 -8.49
C LYS A 6 7.06 0.30 -8.07
N LEU A 7 7.06 -0.96 -7.64
CA LEU A 7 5.89 -1.63 -7.10
C LEU A 7 5.37 -0.92 -5.85
N GLY A 8 6.24 -0.64 -4.86
CA GLY A 8 5.85 0.08 -3.66
C GLY A 8 5.24 1.45 -3.95
N LYS A 9 5.82 2.21 -4.91
CA LYS A 9 5.25 3.48 -5.35
C LYS A 9 3.87 3.31 -6.00
N ALA A 10 3.68 2.27 -6.81
CA ALA A 10 2.40 1.98 -7.46
C ALA A 10 1.31 1.57 -6.47
N LEU A 11 1.68 0.92 -5.36
CA LEU A 11 0.77 0.53 -4.28
C LEU A 11 0.27 1.72 -3.44
N MET A 12 0.98 2.85 -3.42
CA MET A 12 0.57 4.02 -2.60
C MET A 12 -0.77 4.60 -3.03
N LEU A 13 -1.10 4.59 -4.33
CA LEU A 13 -2.34 5.19 -4.83
C LEU A 13 -3.60 4.42 -4.38
N PRO A 14 -3.70 3.10 -4.57
CA PRO A 14 -4.85 2.33 -4.07
C PRO A 14 -4.96 2.35 -2.53
N VAL A 15 -3.83 2.39 -1.80
CA VAL A 15 -3.82 2.47 -0.33
C VAL A 15 -4.34 3.82 0.17
N ALA A 16 -4.18 4.90 -0.59
CA ALA A 16 -4.60 6.24 -0.17
C ALA A 16 -6.13 6.38 0.06
N VAL A 17 -6.95 5.45 -0.46
CA VAL A 17 -8.42 5.45 -0.22
C VAL A 17 -8.80 4.78 1.11
N LEU A 18 -7.94 3.94 1.68
CA LEU A 18 -8.26 3.12 2.86
C LEU A 18 -8.58 3.93 4.14
N PRO A 19 -7.92 5.06 4.42
CA PRO A 19 -8.23 5.86 5.61
C PRO A 19 -9.70 6.29 5.71
N ILE A 20 -10.30 6.70 4.60
CA ILE A 20 -11.72 7.10 4.60
C ILE A 20 -12.63 5.90 4.90
N CYS A 21 -12.27 4.71 4.42
CA CYS A 21 -13.02 3.48 4.66
C CYS A 21 -13.04 3.14 6.15
N GLY A 22 -11.88 3.16 6.80
CA GLY A 22 -11.76 2.89 8.25
C GLY A 22 -12.57 3.88 9.09
N ILE A 23 -12.51 5.18 8.76
CA ILE A 23 -13.31 6.21 9.45
C ILE A 23 -14.81 5.97 9.28
N LEU A 24 -15.27 5.73 8.04
CA LEU A 24 -16.68 5.48 7.75
C LEU A 24 -17.20 4.22 8.46
N MET A 25 -16.44 3.14 8.45
CA MET A 25 -16.82 1.90 9.14
C MET A 25 -16.83 2.07 10.65
N GLY A 26 -15.80 2.69 11.23
CA GLY A 26 -15.73 2.92 12.67
C GLY A 26 -16.90 3.76 13.18
N ILE A 27 -17.22 4.88 12.52
CA ILE A 27 -18.39 5.70 12.83
C ILE A 27 -19.68 4.89 12.62
N GLY A 28 -19.76 4.12 11.53
CA GLY A 28 -20.92 3.33 11.18
C GLY A 28 -21.23 2.25 12.23
N TYR A 29 -20.24 1.50 12.70
CA TYR A 29 -20.41 0.51 13.78
C TYR A 29 -20.77 1.15 15.12
N TYR A 30 -20.23 2.33 15.43
CA TYR A 30 -20.63 3.07 16.63
C TYR A 30 -22.09 3.53 16.58
N LEU A 31 -22.56 3.98 15.42
CA LEU A 31 -23.95 4.43 15.24
C LEU A 31 -24.93 3.25 15.15
N CYS A 32 -24.55 2.15 14.51
CA CYS A 32 -25.37 0.96 14.28
C CYS A 32 -24.60 -0.32 14.64
N PRO A 33 -24.49 -0.68 15.93
CA PRO A 33 -23.86 -1.93 16.37
C PRO A 33 -24.51 -3.17 15.76
N ALA A 34 -25.80 -3.13 15.45
CA ALA A 34 -26.54 -4.22 14.81
C ALA A 34 -25.92 -4.74 13.51
N THR A 35 -25.12 -3.92 12.81
CA THR A 35 -24.40 -4.34 11.59
C THR A 35 -23.38 -5.47 11.83
N MET A 36 -22.88 -5.61 13.06
CA MET A 36 -21.93 -6.67 13.44
C MET A 36 -22.53 -7.64 14.47
N GLN A 37 -23.34 -7.12 15.40
CA GLN A 37 -23.93 -7.91 16.49
C GLN A 37 -25.20 -8.65 16.06
N GLY A 38 -25.72 -8.35 14.86
CA GLY A 38 -27.02 -8.81 14.43
C GLY A 38 -28.16 -8.00 15.06
N GLY A 39 -29.34 -8.06 14.47
CA GLY A 39 -30.52 -7.33 14.89
C GLY A 39 -31.08 -6.42 13.82
N ASP A 40 -32.19 -5.75 14.12
CA ASP A 40 -32.88 -4.91 13.18
C ASP A 40 -32.23 -3.53 13.07
N VAL A 41 -32.14 -3.05 11.82
CA VAL A 41 -31.62 -1.72 11.51
C VAL A 41 -32.80 -0.75 11.46
N GLU A 42 -33.28 -0.36 12.63
CA GLU A 42 -34.42 0.56 12.74
C GLU A 42 -33.99 1.93 13.30
N GLY A 43 -34.72 2.97 12.89
CA GLY A 43 -34.48 4.35 13.29
C GLY A 43 -33.36 5.04 12.52
N VAL A 44 -33.45 6.36 12.41
CA VAL A 44 -32.56 7.19 11.56
C VAL A 44 -31.10 7.04 11.91
N LYS A 45 -30.76 6.94 13.22
CA LYS A 45 -29.38 6.76 13.67
C LYS A 45 -28.77 5.47 13.13
N ASN A 46 -29.50 4.35 13.25
CA ASN A 46 -29.03 3.03 12.78
C ASN A 46 -28.95 2.97 11.24
N LEU A 47 -29.93 3.59 10.55
CA LEU A 47 -29.88 3.66 9.07
C LEU A 47 -28.67 4.44 8.57
N ILE A 48 -28.32 5.57 9.20
CA ILE A 48 -27.13 6.33 8.86
C ILE A 48 -25.87 5.46 9.14
N GLY A 49 -25.79 4.82 10.30
CA GLY A 49 -24.68 3.95 10.66
C GLY A 49 -24.51 2.81 9.66
N PHE A 50 -25.59 2.10 9.31
CA PHE A 50 -25.59 1.05 8.31
C PHE A 50 -25.10 1.54 6.94
N PHE A 51 -25.58 2.70 6.49
CA PHE A 51 -25.14 3.29 5.22
C PHE A 51 -23.64 3.60 5.21
N LEU A 52 -23.11 4.14 6.32
CA LEU A 52 -21.69 4.43 6.46
C LEU A 52 -20.83 3.15 6.45
N VAL A 53 -21.28 2.09 7.15
CA VAL A 53 -20.59 0.78 7.10
C VAL A 53 -20.57 0.26 5.67
N LYS A 54 -21.69 0.27 4.96
CA LYS A 54 -21.74 -0.19 3.56
C LYS A 54 -20.88 0.63 2.62
N ALA A 55 -20.82 1.95 2.81
CA ALA A 55 -19.96 2.83 2.02
C ALA A 55 -18.47 2.54 2.26
N GLY A 56 -18.05 2.33 3.51
CA GLY A 56 -16.68 1.98 3.85
C GLY A 56 -16.29 0.58 3.38
N SER A 57 -17.15 -0.43 3.65
CA SER A 57 -16.89 -1.82 3.27
C SER A 57 -16.81 -2.02 1.76
N ALA A 58 -17.55 -1.26 0.97
CA ALA A 58 -17.54 -1.37 -0.49
C ALA A 58 -16.14 -1.23 -1.10
N LEU A 59 -15.29 -0.38 -0.56
CA LEU A 59 -13.91 -0.20 -1.05
C LEU A 59 -12.98 -1.26 -0.47
N ILE A 60 -13.15 -1.65 0.79
CA ILE A 60 -12.32 -2.67 1.46
C ILE A 60 -12.56 -4.05 0.83
N GLU A 61 -13.80 -4.43 0.61
CA GLU A 61 -14.18 -5.70 -0.03
C GLU A 61 -13.65 -5.80 -1.47
N ASN A 62 -13.52 -4.66 -2.17
CA ASN A 62 -12.99 -4.57 -3.53
C ASN A 62 -11.52 -4.10 -3.60
N MET A 63 -10.80 -4.16 -2.49
CA MET A 63 -9.41 -3.70 -2.42
C MET A 63 -8.50 -4.40 -3.43
N ALA A 64 -8.71 -5.70 -3.68
CA ALA A 64 -7.95 -6.48 -4.67
C ALA A 64 -8.04 -5.89 -6.09
N ILE A 65 -9.22 -5.39 -6.49
CA ILE A 65 -9.43 -4.72 -7.78
C ILE A 65 -8.68 -3.39 -7.82
N LEU A 66 -8.73 -2.63 -6.71
CA LEU A 66 -8.02 -1.36 -6.60
C LEU A 66 -6.51 -1.56 -6.72
N PHE A 67 -5.97 -2.62 -6.10
CA PHE A 67 -4.56 -2.98 -6.25
C PHE A 67 -4.22 -3.43 -7.67
N ALA A 68 -5.06 -4.23 -8.32
CA ALA A 68 -4.83 -4.65 -9.71
C ALA A 68 -4.71 -3.44 -10.64
N ILE A 69 -5.68 -2.53 -10.60
CA ILE A 69 -5.71 -1.33 -11.43
C ILE A 69 -4.55 -0.40 -11.06
N GLY A 70 -4.36 -0.11 -9.76
CA GLY A 70 -3.33 0.81 -9.27
C GLY A 70 -1.91 0.37 -9.65
N VAL A 71 -1.60 -0.91 -9.48
CA VAL A 71 -0.32 -1.50 -9.89
C VAL A 71 -0.21 -1.55 -11.41
N GLY A 72 -1.28 -1.92 -12.11
CA GLY A 72 -1.33 -1.96 -13.56
C GLY A 72 -1.00 -0.61 -14.20
N VAL A 73 -1.57 0.48 -13.68
CA VAL A 73 -1.26 1.85 -14.14
C VAL A 73 0.10 2.30 -13.64
N GLY A 74 0.37 2.20 -12.33
CA GLY A 74 1.57 2.77 -11.70
C GLY A 74 2.88 2.10 -12.12
N MET A 75 2.86 0.83 -12.54
CA MET A 75 4.03 0.13 -13.08
C MET A 75 4.13 0.23 -14.62
N SER A 76 3.13 0.78 -15.30
CA SER A 76 3.22 1.10 -16.73
C SER A 76 4.19 2.26 -16.97
N GLU A 77 4.94 2.23 -18.09
CA GLU A 77 5.97 3.25 -18.38
C GLU A 77 5.41 4.66 -18.52
N LYS A 78 4.17 4.80 -19.01
CA LYS A 78 3.51 6.08 -19.25
C LYS A 78 2.35 6.35 -18.27
N ASN A 79 2.24 5.58 -17.16
CA ASN A 79 1.08 5.63 -16.26
C ASN A 79 -0.26 5.58 -17.02
N ASP A 80 -0.32 4.74 -18.04
CA ASP A 80 -1.41 4.69 -19.02
C ASP A 80 -2.55 3.79 -18.50
N GLY A 81 -3.79 4.23 -18.67
CA GLY A 81 -4.98 3.46 -18.30
C GLY A 81 -5.11 2.10 -18.99
N THR A 82 -4.46 1.91 -20.15
CA THR A 82 -4.41 0.60 -20.82
C THR A 82 -3.77 -0.47 -19.93
N GLY A 83 -2.72 -0.12 -19.16
CA GLY A 83 -2.11 -1.04 -18.19
C GLY A 83 -3.09 -1.42 -17.08
N GLY A 84 -3.92 -0.48 -16.63
CA GLY A 84 -4.97 -0.74 -15.64
C GLY A 84 -6.09 -1.65 -16.17
N ILE A 85 -6.56 -1.41 -17.40
CA ILE A 85 -7.56 -2.28 -18.03
C ILE A 85 -7.00 -3.69 -18.26
N ALA A 86 -5.77 -3.82 -18.69
CA ALA A 86 -5.12 -5.12 -18.87
C ALA A 86 -4.96 -5.87 -17.53
N ALA A 87 -4.66 -5.14 -16.47
CA ALA A 87 -4.59 -5.70 -15.12
C ALA A 87 -5.95 -6.13 -14.58
N LEU A 88 -7.00 -5.33 -14.81
CA LEU A 88 -8.37 -5.69 -14.47
C LEU A 88 -8.83 -6.93 -15.24
N ALA A 89 -8.56 -7.01 -16.54
CA ALA A 89 -8.86 -8.19 -17.35
C ALA A 89 -8.12 -9.44 -16.80
N SER A 90 -6.84 -9.30 -16.45
CA SER A 90 -6.06 -10.37 -15.81
C SER A 90 -6.69 -10.81 -14.50
N TRP A 91 -7.08 -9.88 -13.63
CA TRP A 91 -7.68 -10.17 -12.34
C TRP A 91 -9.02 -10.91 -12.49
N LEU A 92 -9.90 -10.42 -13.36
CA LEU A 92 -11.19 -11.06 -13.66
C LEU A 92 -11.00 -12.50 -14.19
N MET A 93 -10.04 -12.69 -15.10
CA MET A 93 -9.77 -14.03 -15.63
C MET A 93 -9.24 -14.98 -14.57
N ILE A 94 -8.24 -14.56 -13.78
CA ILE A 94 -7.66 -15.42 -12.74
C ILE A 94 -8.71 -15.79 -11.70
N THR A 95 -9.45 -14.81 -11.17
CA THR A 95 -10.45 -15.06 -10.13
C THR A 95 -11.64 -15.87 -10.62
N THR A 96 -12.03 -15.74 -11.89
CA THR A 96 -13.10 -16.55 -12.49
C THR A 96 -12.63 -17.97 -12.74
N LEU A 97 -11.47 -18.15 -13.40
CA LEU A 97 -10.94 -19.50 -13.72
C LEU A 97 -10.61 -20.31 -12.46
N LEU A 98 -10.18 -19.63 -11.40
CA LEU A 98 -9.84 -20.26 -10.11
C LEU A 98 -10.93 -20.08 -9.06
N SER A 99 -12.15 -19.69 -9.44
CA SER A 99 -13.30 -19.75 -8.51
C SER A 99 -13.59 -21.19 -8.09
N THR A 100 -14.04 -21.36 -6.86
CA THR A 100 -14.35 -22.70 -6.31
C THR A 100 -15.25 -23.53 -7.25
N GLY A 101 -16.31 -22.91 -7.80
CA GLY A 101 -17.24 -23.60 -8.70
C GLY A 101 -16.57 -24.12 -9.98
N VAL A 102 -15.70 -23.32 -10.61
CA VAL A 102 -14.97 -23.75 -11.82
C VAL A 102 -13.95 -24.84 -11.49
N VAL A 103 -13.18 -24.65 -10.43
CA VAL A 103 -12.10 -25.58 -10.07
C VAL A 103 -12.66 -26.95 -9.64
N THR A 104 -13.73 -26.98 -8.86
CA THR A 104 -14.37 -28.26 -8.45
C THR A 104 -15.06 -28.96 -9.60
N THR A 105 -15.53 -28.21 -10.61
CA THR A 105 -16.05 -28.79 -11.86
C THR A 105 -14.94 -29.44 -12.69
N MET A 106 -13.75 -28.78 -12.77
CA MET A 106 -12.59 -29.30 -13.50
C MET A 106 -11.90 -30.48 -12.79
N ILE A 107 -11.81 -30.40 -11.46
CA ILE A 107 -11.11 -31.35 -10.60
C ILE A 107 -12.01 -31.67 -9.40
N PRO A 108 -12.97 -32.59 -9.52
CA PRO A 108 -13.95 -32.90 -8.47
C PRO A 108 -13.33 -33.27 -7.11
N SER A 109 -12.14 -33.91 -7.11
CA SER A 109 -11.44 -34.28 -5.87
C SER A 109 -11.00 -33.08 -5.01
N ILE A 110 -11.06 -31.87 -5.52
CA ILE A 110 -10.81 -30.65 -4.72
C ILE A 110 -11.98 -30.41 -3.76
N ALA A 111 -13.19 -30.74 -4.14
CA ALA A 111 -14.35 -30.58 -3.28
C ALA A 111 -14.26 -31.44 -1.99
N ASP A 112 -13.53 -32.55 -2.04
CA ASP A 112 -13.33 -33.45 -0.89
C ASP A 112 -12.26 -32.92 0.09
N ASN A 113 -11.55 -31.84 -0.26
CA ASN A 113 -10.51 -31.27 0.57
C ASN A 113 -10.89 -29.86 1.02
N ALA A 114 -11.29 -29.70 2.27
CA ALA A 114 -11.76 -28.45 2.84
C ALA A 114 -10.73 -27.30 2.70
N THR A 115 -9.44 -27.55 2.97
CA THR A 115 -8.39 -26.53 2.85
C THR A 115 -8.20 -26.05 1.42
N LYS A 116 -8.23 -26.96 0.43
CA LYS A 116 -8.11 -26.57 -0.98
C LYS A 116 -9.34 -25.80 -1.45
N THR A 117 -10.54 -26.24 -1.07
CA THR A 117 -11.79 -25.53 -1.35
C THR A 117 -11.78 -24.14 -0.77
N LEU A 118 -11.33 -23.98 0.48
CA LEU A 118 -11.19 -22.70 1.15
C LEU A 118 -10.15 -21.80 0.45
N ALA A 119 -9.02 -22.36 -0.02
CA ALA A 119 -8.02 -21.62 -0.76
C ALA A 119 -8.63 -20.96 -2.01
N PHE A 120 -9.44 -21.69 -2.78
CA PHE A 120 -10.09 -21.14 -3.97
C PHE A 120 -11.26 -20.21 -3.64
N ASN A 121 -11.92 -20.40 -2.51
CA ASN A 121 -12.93 -19.45 -2.01
C ASN A 121 -12.29 -18.07 -1.68
N LYS A 122 -11.01 -18.06 -1.28
CA LYS A 122 -10.24 -16.86 -0.94
C LYS A 122 -9.30 -16.41 -2.06
N ILE A 123 -9.57 -16.80 -3.32
CA ILE A 123 -8.72 -16.41 -4.48
C ILE A 123 -8.81 -14.91 -4.79
N ALA A 124 -9.95 -14.27 -4.54
CA ALA A 124 -10.16 -12.84 -4.75
C ALA A 124 -9.53 -12.03 -3.60
N ASN A 125 -8.20 -11.92 -3.60
CA ASN A 125 -7.45 -11.27 -2.54
C ASN A 125 -6.41 -10.29 -3.10
N PRO A 126 -5.86 -9.36 -2.28
CA PRO A 126 -4.90 -8.34 -2.74
C PRO A 126 -3.61 -8.90 -3.35
N PHE A 127 -3.13 -10.07 -2.93
CA PHE A 127 -1.97 -10.70 -3.56
C PHE A 127 -2.24 -11.01 -5.05
N ILE A 128 -3.38 -11.62 -5.35
CA ILE A 128 -3.79 -11.88 -6.75
C ILE A 128 -4.04 -10.55 -7.49
N GLY A 129 -4.58 -9.53 -6.81
CA GLY A 129 -4.71 -8.18 -7.35
C GLY A 129 -3.36 -7.58 -7.77
N ILE A 130 -2.36 -7.63 -6.90
CA ILE A 130 -1.00 -7.17 -7.19
C ILE A 130 -0.38 -7.97 -8.35
N LEU A 131 -0.50 -9.29 -8.33
CA LEU A 131 -0.01 -10.17 -9.39
C LEU A 131 -0.64 -9.79 -10.75
N SER A 132 -1.94 -9.59 -10.78
CA SER A 132 -2.69 -9.16 -11.99
C SER A 132 -2.22 -7.79 -12.47
N GLY A 133 -1.95 -6.86 -11.55
CA GLY A 133 -1.37 -5.55 -11.86
C GLY A 133 0.01 -5.66 -12.50
N VAL A 134 0.86 -6.54 -12.00
CA VAL A 134 2.19 -6.82 -12.57
C VAL A 134 2.06 -7.45 -13.96
N ILE A 135 1.13 -8.37 -14.16
CA ILE A 135 0.86 -8.97 -15.50
C ILE A 135 0.43 -7.86 -16.47
N GLY A 136 -0.57 -7.06 -16.10
CA GLY A 136 -1.11 -5.99 -16.97
C GLY A 136 -0.06 -4.96 -17.35
N SER A 137 0.71 -4.46 -16.39
CA SER A 137 1.78 -3.49 -16.62
C SER A 137 2.93 -4.07 -17.44
N SER A 138 3.31 -5.33 -17.20
CA SER A 138 4.38 -6.01 -17.96
C SER A 138 3.97 -6.23 -19.41
N CYS A 139 2.73 -6.64 -19.63
CA CYS A 139 2.16 -6.76 -20.98
C CYS A 139 2.10 -5.40 -21.68
N TYR A 140 1.69 -4.36 -20.97
CA TYR A 140 1.68 -2.99 -21.52
C TYR A 140 3.08 -2.55 -21.94
N ASN A 141 4.05 -2.64 -21.04
CA ASN A 141 5.41 -2.18 -21.30
C ASN A 141 6.05 -2.90 -22.50
N LYS A 142 5.74 -4.19 -22.70
CA LYS A 142 6.30 -5.00 -23.77
C LYS A 142 5.55 -4.87 -25.10
N PHE A 143 4.20 -4.77 -25.08
CA PHE A 143 3.39 -4.96 -26.27
C PHE A 143 2.65 -3.71 -26.75
N LYS A 144 2.73 -2.57 -26.07
CA LYS A 144 2.04 -1.31 -26.42
C LYS A 144 2.34 -0.79 -27.84
N ASN A 145 3.46 -1.19 -28.44
CA ASN A 145 3.89 -0.77 -29.77
C ASN A 145 3.86 -1.92 -30.82
N THR A 146 3.24 -3.07 -30.49
CA THR A 146 3.18 -4.23 -31.38
C THR A 146 2.36 -3.92 -32.61
N LYS A 147 2.95 -4.14 -33.80
CA LYS A 147 2.27 -4.06 -35.09
C LYS A 147 1.83 -5.46 -35.48
N LEU A 148 0.55 -5.62 -35.74
CA LEU A 148 -0.03 -6.85 -36.27
C LEU A 148 -0.23 -6.75 -37.79
N PRO A 149 -0.37 -7.88 -38.48
CA PRO A 149 -0.71 -7.87 -39.92
C PRO A 149 -1.98 -7.07 -40.22
N ASP A 150 -2.13 -6.56 -41.47
CA ASP A 150 -3.21 -5.64 -41.84
C ASP A 150 -4.61 -6.15 -41.51
N TRP A 151 -4.86 -7.44 -41.64
CA TRP A 151 -6.15 -8.07 -41.30
C TRP A 151 -6.45 -8.11 -39.80
N LEU A 152 -5.43 -7.89 -38.94
CA LEU A 152 -5.55 -7.72 -37.50
C LEU A 152 -5.18 -6.30 -37.03
N ALA A 153 -5.01 -5.36 -37.93
CA ALA A 153 -4.52 -4.02 -37.63
C ALA A 153 -5.34 -3.29 -36.54
N PHE A 154 -6.65 -3.56 -36.46
CA PHE A 154 -7.52 -3.04 -35.39
C PHE A 154 -7.00 -3.37 -33.97
N PHE A 155 -6.40 -4.52 -33.79
CA PHE A 155 -5.86 -4.98 -32.51
C PHE A 155 -4.41 -4.56 -32.28
N SER A 156 -3.79 -3.81 -33.16
CA SER A 156 -2.40 -3.35 -33.05
C SER A 156 -2.22 -2.34 -31.92
N GLY A 157 -0.97 -2.20 -31.45
CA GLY A 157 -0.57 -1.22 -30.45
C GLY A 157 -1.18 -1.50 -29.07
N LYS A 158 -1.69 -0.48 -28.42
CA LYS A 158 -2.25 -0.58 -27.06
C LYS A 158 -3.44 -1.55 -26.96
N ARG A 159 -4.18 -1.77 -28.05
CA ARG A 159 -5.36 -2.64 -28.04
C ARG A 159 -5.03 -4.12 -27.85
N CYS A 160 -3.85 -4.58 -28.29
CA CYS A 160 -3.45 -5.97 -28.10
C CYS A 160 -3.03 -6.28 -26.65
N VAL A 161 -2.72 -5.26 -25.84
CA VAL A 161 -2.18 -5.44 -24.50
C VAL A 161 -3.13 -6.24 -23.61
N ALA A 162 -4.41 -5.87 -23.56
CA ALA A 162 -5.40 -6.58 -22.75
C ALA A 162 -5.63 -8.02 -23.23
N ILE A 163 -5.58 -8.26 -24.57
CA ILE A 163 -5.72 -9.60 -25.15
C ILE A 163 -4.53 -10.48 -24.70
N ILE A 164 -3.31 -9.96 -24.82
CA ILE A 164 -2.11 -10.69 -24.39
C ILE A 164 -2.11 -10.92 -22.90
N ALA A 165 -2.52 -9.92 -22.09
CA ALA A 165 -2.65 -10.08 -20.65
C ALA A 165 -3.65 -11.19 -20.30
N GLY A 166 -4.76 -11.29 -21.04
CA GLY A 166 -5.72 -12.38 -20.91
C GLY A 166 -5.10 -13.76 -21.20
N LEU A 167 -4.38 -13.90 -22.31
CA LEU A 167 -3.69 -15.16 -22.63
C LEU A 167 -2.64 -15.54 -21.59
N VAL A 168 -1.85 -14.58 -21.12
CA VAL A 168 -0.89 -14.79 -20.02
C VAL A 168 -1.61 -15.21 -18.76
N SER A 169 -2.79 -14.64 -18.47
CA SER A 169 -3.57 -14.96 -17.29
C SER A 169 -4.12 -16.39 -17.30
N ILE A 170 -4.44 -16.95 -18.46
CA ILE A 170 -4.80 -18.37 -18.60
C ILE A 170 -3.64 -19.25 -18.17
N VAL A 171 -2.44 -18.97 -18.66
CA VAL A 171 -1.23 -19.74 -18.28
C VAL A 171 -0.93 -19.59 -16.79
N VAL A 172 -1.00 -18.36 -16.26
CA VAL A 172 -0.79 -18.09 -14.84
C VAL A 172 -1.84 -18.79 -14.00
N SER A 173 -3.12 -18.82 -14.41
CA SER A 173 -4.18 -19.56 -13.73
C SER A 173 -3.90 -21.05 -13.69
N ALA A 174 -3.41 -21.65 -14.78
CA ALA A 174 -3.02 -23.05 -14.80
C ALA A 174 -1.89 -23.37 -13.79
N VAL A 175 -0.93 -22.46 -13.62
CA VAL A 175 0.13 -22.58 -12.60
C VAL A 175 -0.45 -22.40 -11.20
N LEU A 176 -1.28 -21.38 -10.98
CA LEU A 176 -1.89 -21.07 -9.68
C LEU A 176 -2.85 -22.15 -9.23
N LEU A 177 -3.46 -22.91 -10.13
CA LEU A 177 -4.33 -24.05 -9.80
C LEU A 177 -3.62 -25.05 -8.86
N PHE A 178 -2.32 -25.21 -9.01
CA PHE A 178 -1.51 -26.11 -8.18
C PHE A 178 -0.72 -25.36 -7.08
N VAL A 179 -0.21 -24.17 -7.38
CA VAL A 179 0.65 -23.42 -6.47
C VAL A 179 -0.16 -22.71 -5.38
N TRP A 180 -1.32 -22.14 -5.72
CA TRP A 180 -2.12 -21.37 -4.76
C TRP A 180 -2.59 -22.17 -3.56
N PRO A 181 -3.15 -23.41 -3.69
CA PRO A 181 -3.53 -24.23 -2.54
C PRO A 181 -2.35 -24.59 -1.63
N LEU A 182 -1.13 -24.73 -2.18
CA LEU A 182 0.08 -24.99 -1.39
C LEU A 182 0.47 -23.76 -0.57
N LEU A 183 0.49 -22.57 -1.19
CA LEU A 183 0.79 -21.32 -0.50
C LEU A 183 -0.25 -21.01 0.59
N PHE A 184 -1.53 -21.16 0.26
CA PHE A 184 -2.62 -20.92 1.19
C PHE A 184 -2.59 -21.94 2.34
N GLY A 185 -2.40 -23.23 2.05
CA GLY A 185 -2.26 -24.28 3.05
C GLY A 185 -1.09 -24.07 3.99
N ALA A 186 0.05 -23.56 3.48
CA ALA A 186 1.20 -23.20 4.31
C ALA A 186 0.86 -22.01 5.26
N LEU A 187 0.10 -21.02 4.79
CA LEU A 187 -0.35 -19.91 5.62
C LEU A 187 -1.33 -20.36 6.71
N VAL A 188 -2.26 -21.28 6.37
CA VAL A 188 -3.19 -21.86 7.34
C VAL A 188 -2.42 -22.67 8.41
N ALA A 189 -1.52 -23.57 7.99
CA ALA A 189 -0.71 -24.36 8.91
C ALA A 189 0.18 -23.49 9.83
N LEU A 190 0.73 -22.40 9.29
CA LEU A 190 1.44 -21.41 10.08
C LEU A 190 0.50 -20.72 11.09
N GLY A 191 -0.70 -20.38 10.65
CA GLY A 191 -1.73 -19.77 11.50
C GLY A 191 -2.10 -20.67 12.68
N ASP A 192 -2.41 -21.95 12.41
CA ASP A 192 -2.72 -22.94 13.44
C ASP A 192 -1.59 -23.12 14.44
N ALA A 193 -0.34 -23.24 13.95
CA ALA A 193 0.84 -23.36 14.80
C ALA A 193 1.04 -22.13 15.70
N VAL A 194 0.85 -20.94 15.14
CA VAL A 194 1.01 -19.66 15.86
C VAL A 194 -0.14 -19.45 16.84
N ALA A 195 -1.37 -19.81 16.48
CA ALA A 195 -2.55 -19.68 17.37
C ALA A 195 -2.39 -20.51 18.65
N GLY A 196 -1.81 -21.70 18.55
CA GLY A 196 -1.51 -22.55 19.70
C GLY A 196 -0.46 -22.01 20.68
N MET A 197 0.30 -20.95 20.31
CA MET A 197 1.36 -20.37 21.13
C MET A 197 0.88 -19.24 22.05
N GLY A 198 -0.43 -18.92 22.06
CA GLY A 198 -1.02 -17.87 22.90
C GLY A 198 -0.36 -16.51 22.74
N VAL A 199 0.09 -15.90 23.85
CA VAL A 199 0.68 -14.54 23.85
C VAL A 199 1.89 -14.41 22.92
N VAL A 200 2.76 -15.42 22.90
CA VAL A 200 3.95 -15.43 22.03
C VAL A 200 3.50 -15.54 20.56
N GLY A 201 2.48 -16.36 20.31
CA GLY A 201 1.88 -16.48 18.97
C GLY A 201 1.34 -15.15 18.44
N ALA A 202 0.64 -14.37 19.26
CA ALA A 202 0.18 -13.05 18.87
C ALA A 202 1.34 -12.13 18.44
N GLY A 203 2.47 -12.21 19.15
CA GLY A 203 3.68 -11.46 18.76
C GLY A 203 4.32 -11.94 17.47
N ILE A 204 4.40 -13.26 17.28
CA ILE A 204 4.90 -13.84 16.02
C ILE A 204 4.00 -13.43 14.85
N TYR A 205 2.68 -13.49 15.04
CA TYR A 205 1.73 -13.02 14.04
C TYR A 205 1.97 -11.56 13.67
N ALA A 206 2.09 -10.66 14.68
CA ALA A 206 2.31 -9.24 14.44
C ALA A 206 3.63 -8.97 13.71
N PHE A 207 4.71 -9.67 14.06
CA PHE A 207 6.00 -9.62 13.37
C PHE A 207 5.87 -10.05 11.90
N LEU A 208 5.29 -11.21 11.65
CA LEU A 208 5.11 -11.75 10.28
C LEU A 208 4.16 -10.89 9.46
N ASN A 209 3.10 -10.37 10.06
CA ASN A 209 2.20 -9.43 9.41
C ASN A 209 2.96 -8.23 8.84
N ARG A 210 3.80 -7.57 9.63
CA ARG A 210 4.64 -6.46 9.15
C ARG A 210 5.63 -6.91 8.09
N LEU A 211 6.29 -8.03 8.29
CA LEU A 211 7.31 -8.54 7.36
C LEU A 211 6.72 -8.86 5.97
N LEU A 212 5.47 -9.24 5.90
CA LEU A 212 4.77 -9.63 4.66
C LEU A 212 4.14 -8.46 3.90
N ILE A 213 4.10 -7.24 4.45
CA ILE A 213 3.53 -6.06 3.77
C ILE A 213 4.13 -5.82 2.38
N PRO A 214 5.47 -5.92 2.15
CA PRO A 214 6.04 -5.69 0.82
C PRO A 214 5.49 -6.59 -0.28
N THR A 215 4.98 -7.77 0.09
CA THR A 215 4.43 -8.76 -0.84
C THR A 215 2.90 -8.70 -0.95
N GLY A 216 2.22 -7.99 -0.05
CA GLY A 216 0.76 -8.01 0.08
C GLY A 216 0.21 -9.28 0.74
N LEU A 217 1.06 -10.26 1.10
CA LEU A 217 0.63 -11.52 1.73
C LEU A 217 0.15 -11.34 3.17
N HIS A 218 0.44 -10.20 3.82
CA HIS A 218 -0.10 -9.88 5.14
C HIS A 218 -1.64 -9.88 5.14
N HIS A 219 -2.30 -9.53 4.03
CA HIS A 219 -3.76 -9.64 3.93
C HIS A 219 -4.25 -11.08 3.94
N ALA A 220 -3.50 -12.01 3.32
CA ALA A 220 -3.82 -13.43 3.41
C ALA A 220 -3.63 -13.96 4.84
N LEU A 221 -2.56 -13.52 5.52
CA LEU A 221 -2.33 -13.84 6.93
C LEU A 221 -3.41 -13.25 7.84
N ASN A 222 -3.89 -12.03 7.58
CA ASN A 222 -5.00 -11.41 8.32
C ASN A 222 -6.30 -12.22 8.19
N ASN A 223 -6.58 -12.79 7.00
CA ASN A 223 -7.72 -13.67 6.82
C ASN A 223 -7.68 -14.88 7.76
N VAL A 224 -6.50 -15.38 8.09
CA VAL A 224 -6.31 -16.52 9.00
C VAL A 224 -6.73 -16.17 10.43
N PHE A 225 -6.33 -14.99 10.93
CA PHE A 225 -6.53 -14.61 12.34
C PHE A 225 -7.78 -13.76 12.60
N TRP A 226 -8.15 -12.88 11.66
CA TRP A 226 -9.24 -11.92 11.87
C TRP A 226 -10.58 -12.38 11.28
N PHE A 227 -10.57 -13.22 10.21
CA PHE A 227 -11.72 -13.56 9.40
C PHE A 227 -11.95 -15.08 9.32
N ASP A 228 -12.10 -15.74 10.41
CA ASP A 228 -12.60 -17.11 10.57
C ASP A 228 -12.04 -18.20 9.61
N THR A 229 -10.83 -18.02 9.08
CA THR A 229 -10.23 -19.03 8.17
C THR A 229 -9.84 -20.31 8.89
N ILE A 230 -9.44 -20.22 10.18
CA ILE A 230 -9.06 -21.33 11.05
C ILE A 230 -9.97 -21.42 12.29
N GLY A 231 -11.17 -20.86 12.23
CA GLY A 231 -12.11 -20.84 13.34
C GLY A 231 -11.78 -19.85 14.44
N LEU A 232 -10.90 -18.85 14.19
CA LEU A 232 -10.60 -17.78 15.17
C LEU A 232 -11.53 -16.58 15.01
N GLY A 233 -11.58 -15.96 13.83
CA GLY A 233 -12.43 -14.79 13.56
C GLY A 233 -12.32 -13.67 14.59
N ASP A 234 -11.12 -13.37 15.13
CA ASP A 234 -10.92 -12.50 16.29
C ASP A 234 -11.56 -11.11 16.13
N LEU A 235 -11.54 -10.56 14.91
CA LEU A 235 -12.19 -9.29 14.61
C LEU A 235 -13.72 -9.43 14.64
N GLN A 236 -14.27 -10.49 14.02
CA GLN A 236 -15.71 -10.68 13.89
C GLN A 236 -16.36 -10.89 15.26
N HIS A 237 -15.81 -11.79 16.09
CA HIS A 237 -16.29 -12.07 17.45
C HIS A 237 -16.16 -10.83 18.35
N PHE A 238 -15.07 -10.06 18.24
CA PHE A 238 -14.87 -8.85 19.02
C PHE A 238 -15.97 -7.81 18.75
N TRP A 239 -16.27 -7.55 17.48
CA TRP A 239 -17.30 -6.59 17.07
C TRP A 239 -18.73 -7.11 17.19
N ALA A 240 -18.91 -8.45 17.21
CA ALA A 240 -20.20 -9.07 17.52
C ALA A 240 -20.63 -8.87 18.98
N GLY A 241 -19.75 -8.32 19.83
CA GLY A 241 -20.04 -8.06 21.24
C GLY A 241 -19.84 -9.29 22.13
N GLU A 242 -19.14 -10.31 21.64
CA GLU A 242 -18.75 -11.48 22.39
C GLU A 242 -17.61 -11.16 23.37
N THR A 243 -17.33 -12.08 24.27
CA THR A 243 -16.25 -11.99 25.27
C THR A 243 -15.32 -13.19 25.17
N SER A 244 -14.20 -13.17 25.88
CA SER A 244 -13.31 -14.34 25.95
C SER A 244 -13.93 -15.57 26.62
N ALA A 245 -15.12 -15.48 27.20
CA ALA A 245 -15.86 -16.62 27.72
C ALA A 245 -16.59 -17.38 26.60
N ASP A 246 -16.84 -16.75 25.47
CA ASP A 246 -17.60 -17.29 24.35
C ASP A 246 -16.69 -17.99 23.33
N VAL A 247 -15.37 -17.86 23.45
CA VAL A 247 -14.35 -18.38 22.53
C VAL A 247 -13.23 -19.13 23.30
N THR A 248 -12.40 -19.87 22.57
CA THR A 248 -11.30 -20.67 23.16
C THR A 248 -9.98 -19.92 23.33
N TRP A 249 -9.91 -18.65 22.91
CA TRP A 249 -8.73 -17.80 23.03
C TRP A 249 -9.07 -16.49 23.74
N SER A 250 -8.07 -15.67 24.01
CA SER A 250 -8.29 -14.35 24.62
C SER A 250 -8.69 -13.35 23.52
N LEU A 251 -9.97 -13.04 23.41
CA LEU A 251 -10.56 -12.25 22.36
C LEU A 251 -9.90 -10.86 22.25
N GLY A 252 -9.58 -10.45 21.02
CA GLY A 252 -8.86 -9.22 20.71
C GLY A 252 -7.32 -9.33 20.80
N MET A 253 -6.76 -10.51 21.15
CA MET A 253 -5.31 -10.66 21.30
C MET A 253 -4.53 -10.49 20.00
N TYR A 254 -5.13 -10.76 18.86
CA TYR A 254 -4.51 -10.59 17.55
C TYR A 254 -4.68 -9.18 16.96
N MET A 255 -5.33 -8.28 17.68
CA MET A 255 -5.55 -6.88 17.29
C MET A 255 -4.87 -5.89 18.22
N SER A 256 -4.95 -6.12 19.52
CA SER A 256 -4.62 -5.12 20.56
C SER A 256 -3.18 -4.60 20.49
N GLY A 257 -2.22 -5.44 20.12
CA GLY A 257 -0.80 -5.09 20.08
C GLY A 257 -0.40 -4.13 18.97
N PHE A 258 -1.25 -3.96 17.97
CA PHE A 258 -1.00 -3.02 16.89
C PHE A 258 -1.20 -1.56 17.31
N PHE A 259 -2.11 -1.28 18.25
CA PHE A 259 -2.43 0.09 18.70
C PHE A 259 -1.23 0.87 19.24
N PRO A 260 -0.43 0.35 20.21
CA PRO A 260 0.74 1.07 20.70
C PRO A 260 1.74 1.40 19.58
N CYS A 261 1.92 0.47 18.64
CA CYS A 261 2.89 0.61 17.55
C CYS A 261 2.41 1.59 16.49
N MET A 262 1.17 1.44 16.00
CA MET A 262 0.62 2.26 14.91
C MET A 262 0.35 3.69 15.35
N MET A 263 -0.24 3.86 16.54
CA MET A 263 -0.59 5.20 17.05
C MET A 263 0.63 5.95 17.57
N PHE A 264 1.59 5.29 18.17
CA PHE A 264 2.69 5.97 18.88
C PHE A 264 4.07 5.57 18.35
N GLY A 265 4.30 4.29 18.10
CA GLY A 265 5.59 3.79 17.60
C GLY A 265 5.97 4.43 16.25
N ILE A 266 5.04 4.47 15.29
CA ILE A 266 5.28 5.10 13.98
C ILE A 266 5.56 6.60 14.11
N PRO A 267 4.81 7.43 14.85
CA PRO A 267 5.20 8.81 15.12
C PRO A 267 6.59 8.95 15.74
N GLY A 268 7.01 8.06 16.64
CA GLY A 268 8.35 8.03 17.19
C GLY A 268 9.43 7.75 16.13
N ALA A 269 9.22 6.72 15.31
CA ALA A 269 10.10 6.39 14.19
C ALA A 269 10.17 7.53 13.15
N ALA A 270 9.03 8.15 12.85
CA ALA A 270 8.92 9.30 11.97
C ALA A 270 9.76 10.49 12.45
N LEU A 271 9.67 10.82 13.73
CA LEU A 271 10.46 11.88 14.35
C LEU A 271 11.96 11.59 14.24
N ALA A 272 12.40 10.35 14.47
CA ALA A 272 13.79 9.94 14.30
C ALA A 272 14.28 10.12 12.86
N MET A 273 13.48 9.71 11.87
CA MET A 273 13.81 9.92 10.46
C MET A 273 13.93 11.40 10.10
N ILE A 274 12.98 12.23 10.55
CA ILE A 274 12.98 13.68 10.32
C ILE A 274 14.22 14.34 10.94
N GLN A 275 14.61 13.91 12.15
CA GLN A 275 15.83 14.45 12.79
C GLN A 275 17.10 14.03 12.07
N CYS A 276 17.13 12.84 11.50
CA CYS A 276 18.27 12.33 10.73
C CYS A 276 18.32 12.85 9.30
N ALA A 277 17.25 13.49 8.80
CA ALA A 277 17.20 14.03 7.45
C ALA A 277 18.22 15.15 7.24
N LYS A 278 18.86 15.19 6.06
CA LYS A 278 19.79 16.26 5.66
C LYS A 278 19.06 17.61 5.65
N PRO A 279 19.68 18.70 6.07
CA PRO A 279 19.02 20.01 6.19
C PRO A 279 18.29 20.44 4.90
N ALA A 280 18.88 20.18 3.73
CA ALA A 280 18.31 20.52 2.43
C ALA A 280 17.01 19.75 2.12
N LYS A 281 16.89 18.49 2.59
CA LYS A 281 15.75 17.60 2.34
C LYS A 281 14.73 17.55 3.49
N LYS A 282 15.03 18.23 4.60
CA LYS A 282 14.25 18.10 5.84
C LYS A 282 12.77 18.51 5.66
N LYS A 283 12.49 19.56 4.90
CA LYS A 283 11.10 19.98 4.62
C LYS A 283 10.30 18.93 3.86
N ILE A 284 10.93 18.28 2.87
CA ILE A 284 10.30 17.22 2.08
C ILE A 284 10.09 15.98 2.96
N ALA A 285 11.10 15.60 3.76
CA ALA A 285 10.99 14.50 4.70
C ALA A 285 9.86 14.74 5.72
N ILE A 286 9.73 15.96 6.27
CA ILE A 286 8.61 16.31 7.16
C ILE A 286 7.28 16.10 6.45
N GLY A 287 7.09 16.65 5.24
CA GLY A 287 5.84 16.51 4.50
C GLY A 287 5.44 15.07 4.26
N LEU A 288 6.39 14.22 3.88
CA LEU A 288 6.13 12.81 3.58
C LEU A 288 5.92 11.98 4.85
N VAL A 289 6.85 12.08 5.80
CA VAL A 289 6.90 11.16 6.94
C VAL A 289 5.92 11.57 8.04
N ALA A 290 5.72 12.88 8.26
CA ALA A 290 4.77 13.35 9.26
C ALA A 290 3.32 13.13 8.83
N SER A 291 2.99 13.34 7.55
CA SER A 291 1.63 13.04 7.06
C SER A 291 1.30 11.55 7.16
N ALA A 292 2.26 10.67 6.85
CA ALA A 292 2.11 9.23 7.01
C ALA A 292 1.95 8.83 8.49
N ALA A 293 2.69 9.48 9.40
CA ALA A 293 2.55 9.25 10.85
C ALA A 293 1.18 9.69 11.39
N VAL A 294 0.66 10.83 10.92
CA VAL A 294 -0.70 11.28 11.28
C VAL A 294 -1.75 10.29 10.76
N CYS A 295 -1.60 9.81 9.52
CA CYS A 295 -2.48 8.80 8.94
C CYS A 295 -2.48 7.52 9.79
N SER A 296 -1.31 7.04 10.18
CA SER A 296 -1.16 5.88 11.06
C SER A 296 -1.80 6.11 12.44
N PHE A 297 -1.58 7.27 13.05
CA PHE A 297 -2.15 7.59 14.35
C PHE A 297 -3.69 7.62 14.32
N VAL A 298 -4.28 8.29 13.32
CA VAL A 298 -5.73 8.48 13.26
C VAL A 298 -6.46 7.22 12.80
N CYS A 299 -6.01 6.62 11.70
CA CYS A 299 -6.73 5.54 11.01
C CYS A 299 -6.01 4.18 11.05
N GLY A 300 -4.78 4.10 11.61
CA GLY A 300 -3.99 2.87 11.60
C GLY A 300 -3.44 2.48 10.21
N VAL A 301 -3.52 3.34 9.18
CA VAL A 301 -2.96 3.05 7.86
C VAL A 301 -1.48 3.36 7.85
N THR A 302 -0.65 2.31 7.77
CA THR A 302 0.81 2.38 7.98
C THR A 302 1.61 2.33 6.69
N GLU A 303 1.04 1.86 5.61
CA GLU A 303 1.70 1.63 4.34
C GLU A 303 2.36 2.88 3.74
N PRO A 304 1.79 4.10 3.86
CA PRO A 304 2.47 5.31 3.38
C PRO A 304 3.80 5.56 4.10
N PHE A 305 3.88 5.21 5.40
CA PHE A 305 5.11 5.28 6.16
C PHE A 305 6.08 4.16 5.78
N GLU A 306 5.60 2.93 5.74
CA GLU A 306 6.38 1.71 5.49
C GLU A 306 7.00 1.74 4.09
N PHE A 307 6.22 2.01 3.04
CA PHE A 307 6.72 2.12 1.67
C PHE A 307 7.75 3.24 1.50
N GLY A 308 7.69 4.26 2.36
CA GLY A 308 8.66 5.36 2.36
C GLY A 308 10.09 4.91 2.68
N PHE A 309 10.29 3.85 3.50
CA PHE A 309 11.63 3.46 3.94
C PHE A 309 12.00 1.99 3.77
N MET A 310 11.04 1.06 3.68
CA MET A 310 11.34 -0.37 3.69
C MET A 310 12.24 -0.84 2.55
N PHE A 311 12.14 -0.21 1.38
CA PHE A 311 13.00 -0.53 0.24
C PHE A 311 14.33 0.24 0.25
N LEU A 312 14.42 1.31 1.02
CA LEU A 312 15.65 2.09 1.19
C LEU A 312 16.54 1.50 2.29
N ALA A 313 15.92 1.01 3.36
CA ALA A 313 16.58 0.46 4.54
C ALA A 313 15.92 -0.85 5.01
N PRO A 314 16.05 -1.96 4.25
CA PRO A 314 15.37 -3.23 4.57
C PRO A 314 15.73 -3.78 5.96
N GLY A 315 16.97 -3.62 6.41
CA GLY A 315 17.37 -4.03 7.76
C GLY A 315 16.64 -3.26 8.87
N LEU A 316 16.39 -1.97 8.67
CA LEU A 316 15.59 -1.16 9.59
C LEU A 316 14.12 -1.61 9.59
N TYR A 317 13.62 -2.05 8.43
CA TYR A 317 12.27 -2.58 8.32
C TYR A 317 12.09 -3.89 9.10
N VAL A 318 13.08 -4.78 9.10
CA VAL A 318 13.05 -5.99 9.94
C VAL A 318 13.03 -5.63 11.43
N ILE A 319 13.84 -4.64 11.85
CA ILE A 319 13.82 -4.14 13.24
C ILE A 319 12.44 -3.56 13.58
N TYR A 320 11.85 -2.80 12.67
CA TYR A 320 10.49 -2.28 12.81
C TYR A 320 9.46 -3.40 13.03
N ALA A 321 9.47 -4.43 12.19
CA ALA A 321 8.59 -5.58 12.33
C ALA A 321 8.80 -6.32 13.67
N LEU A 322 10.05 -6.46 14.11
CA LEU A 322 10.39 -7.09 15.40
C LEU A 322 9.82 -6.31 16.58
N LEU A 323 9.89 -4.98 16.54
CA LEU A 323 9.30 -4.13 17.56
C LEU A 323 7.77 -4.35 17.67
N TYR A 324 7.06 -4.52 16.52
CA TYR A 324 5.64 -4.86 16.56
C TYR A 324 5.38 -6.18 17.29
N GLY A 325 6.18 -7.22 17.00
CA GLY A 325 6.07 -8.50 17.71
C GLY A 325 6.26 -8.34 19.23
N ILE A 326 7.30 -7.62 19.64
CA ILE A 326 7.61 -7.39 21.06
C ILE A 326 6.48 -6.61 21.76
N PHE A 327 6.03 -5.49 21.19
CA PHE A 327 4.96 -4.70 21.81
C PHE A 327 3.63 -5.44 21.81
N THR A 328 3.37 -6.31 20.82
CA THR A 328 2.18 -7.18 20.85
C THR A 328 2.26 -8.17 22.00
N ILE A 329 3.39 -8.84 22.22
CA ILE A 329 3.58 -9.73 23.38
C ILE A 329 3.30 -8.97 24.69
N ILE A 330 3.89 -7.79 24.86
CA ILE A 330 3.71 -6.96 26.06
C ILE A 330 2.24 -6.58 26.23
N THR A 331 1.58 -6.09 25.20
CA THR A 331 0.17 -5.66 25.22
C THR A 331 -0.74 -6.80 25.65
N VAL A 332 -0.56 -7.97 25.02
CA VAL A 332 -1.39 -9.15 25.26
C VAL A 332 -1.12 -9.73 26.65
N ALA A 333 0.14 -9.79 27.08
CA ALA A 333 0.54 -10.29 28.43
C ALA A 333 -0.01 -9.40 29.56
N LEU A 334 -0.07 -8.08 29.37
CA LEU A 334 -0.67 -7.15 30.35
C LEU A 334 -2.21 -7.22 30.37
N GLY A 335 -2.82 -8.00 29.50
CA GLY A 335 -4.26 -8.15 29.41
C GLY A 335 -4.97 -6.93 28.82
N PHE A 336 -4.28 -6.13 27.97
CA PHE A 336 -4.92 -5.02 27.27
C PHE A 336 -5.64 -5.57 26.04
N ARG A 337 -6.93 -5.23 25.90
CA ARG A 337 -7.77 -5.70 24.78
C ARG A 337 -8.48 -4.52 24.13
N ALA A 338 -8.24 -4.35 22.84
CA ALA A 338 -8.91 -3.41 21.98
C ALA A 338 -9.05 -4.05 20.58
N GLY A 339 -10.11 -3.72 19.89
CA GLY A 339 -10.36 -4.20 18.53
C GLY A 339 -10.34 -3.06 17.53
N PHE A 340 -10.15 -3.39 16.27
CA PHE A 340 -10.34 -2.46 15.17
C PHE A 340 -11.29 -3.05 14.13
N SER A 341 -12.00 -2.18 13.44
CA SER A 341 -12.89 -2.56 12.33
C SER A 341 -12.10 -2.72 11.03
N PHE A 342 -11.04 -1.91 10.90
CA PHE A 342 -10.16 -1.90 9.76
C PHE A 342 -8.68 -1.95 10.17
N SER A 343 -8.22 -1.04 11.04
CA SER A 343 -6.83 -0.97 11.50
C SER A 343 -6.70 -0.22 12.82
N ALA A 344 -5.56 -0.39 13.52
CA ALA A 344 -5.35 0.06 14.89
C ALA A 344 -5.01 1.57 14.97
N GLY A 345 -6.00 2.42 14.70
CA GLY A 345 -5.93 3.87 14.85
C GLY A 345 -6.73 4.40 16.03
N ALA A 346 -6.61 5.70 16.29
CA ALA A 346 -7.31 6.37 17.39
C ALA A 346 -8.83 6.29 17.25
N THR A 347 -9.36 6.30 16.03
CA THR A 347 -10.78 6.14 15.73
C THR A 347 -11.29 4.78 16.20
N ASP A 348 -10.58 3.71 15.83
CA ASP A 348 -10.97 2.35 16.20
C ASP A 348 -10.78 2.08 17.70
N LEU A 349 -9.71 2.62 18.32
CA LEU A 349 -9.52 2.54 19.76
C LEU A 349 -10.69 3.17 20.52
N LEU A 350 -11.14 4.34 20.07
CA LEU A 350 -12.27 5.05 20.67
C LEU A 350 -13.56 4.22 20.56
N PHE A 351 -13.89 3.75 19.37
CA PHE A 351 -15.15 3.06 19.14
C PHE A 351 -15.17 1.64 19.73
N SER A 352 -14.06 0.92 19.69
CA SER A 352 -13.98 -0.43 20.28
C SER A 352 -13.90 -0.44 21.79
N SER A 353 -13.52 0.69 22.42
CA SER A 353 -13.38 0.77 23.89
C SER A 353 -14.67 0.53 24.67
N THR A 354 -15.82 0.66 24.01
CA THR A 354 -17.16 0.46 24.59
C THR A 354 -17.66 -0.97 24.46
N LEU A 355 -16.95 -1.84 23.72
CA LEU A 355 -17.36 -3.22 23.47
C LEU A 355 -17.06 -4.14 24.66
N PRO A 356 -17.84 -5.22 24.85
CA PRO A 356 -17.69 -6.13 26.02
C PRO A 356 -16.31 -6.77 26.13
N ALA A 357 -15.67 -7.12 25.00
CA ALA A 357 -14.34 -7.70 24.97
C ALA A 357 -13.21 -6.69 25.30
N ALA A 358 -13.50 -5.39 25.25
CA ALA A 358 -12.48 -4.37 25.51
C ALA A 358 -12.04 -4.37 26.98
N GLN A 359 -10.73 -4.43 27.20
CA GLN A 359 -10.17 -4.48 28.55
C GLN A 359 -8.98 -3.51 28.66
N LYS A 360 -8.99 -2.69 29.70
CA LYS A 360 -7.89 -1.78 30.04
C LYS A 360 -7.43 -0.90 28.85
N THR A 361 -8.33 -0.52 27.96
CA THR A 361 -8.02 0.22 26.71
C THR A 361 -7.26 1.52 26.97
N VAL A 362 -7.59 2.25 28.05
CA VAL A 362 -6.90 3.49 28.44
C VAL A 362 -5.39 3.25 28.71
N LEU A 363 -5.02 2.06 29.18
CA LEU A 363 -3.62 1.71 29.46
C LEU A 363 -2.79 1.44 28.20
N ILE A 364 -3.43 1.34 27.04
CA ILE A 364 -2.74 1.33 25.75
C ILE A 364 -2.01 2.66 25.50
N ILE A 365 -2.52 3.78 26.05
CA ILE A 365 -1.91 5.10 25.86
C ILE A 365 -0.52 5.18 26.53
N PRO A 366 -0.33 4.91 27.83
CA PRO A 366 1.00 4.92 28.44
C PRO A 366 1.95 3.88 27.82
N LEU A 367 1.45 2.70 27.43
CA LEU A 367 2.25 1.73 26.68
C LEU A 367 2.64 2.27 25.29
N GLY A 368 1.74 2.99 24.65
CA GLY A 368 2.00 3.69 23.39
C GLY A 368 3.10 4.76 23.53
N ILE A 369 3.08 5.54 24.62
CA ILE A 369 4.15 6.50 24.90
C ILE A 369 5.49 5.78 25.06
N ALA A 370 5.52 4.63 25.74
CA ALA A 370 6.72 3.79 25.81
C ALA A 370 7.15 3.29 24.41
N ALA A 371 6.19 2.87 23.58
CA ALA A 371 6.47 2.50 22.18
C ALA A 371 7.05 3.66 21.38
N PHE A 372 6.51 4.88 21.50
CA PHE A 372 7.05 6.07 20.88
C PHE A 372 8.52 6.26 21.22
N VAL A 373 8.86 6.20 22.52
CA VAL A 373 10.24 6.38 22.99
C VAL A 373 11.17 5.29 22.45
N VAL A 374 10.75 4.03 22.51
CA VAL A 374 11.55 2.88 22.04
C VAL A 374 11.77 2.98 20.52
N PHE A 375 10.71 3.18 19.73
CA PHE A 375 10.84 3.32 18.27
C PHE A 375 11.72 4.51 17.90
N TYR A 376 11.55 5.65 18.57
CA TYR A 376 12.36 6.83 18.35
C TYR A 376 13.86 6.55 18.55
N PHE A 377 14.24 6.01 19.70
CA PHE A 377 15.66 5.78 19.99
C PHE A 377 16.26 4.64 19.17
N VAL A 378 15.51 3.55 18.92
CA VAL A 378 15.97 2.42 18.08
C VAL A 378 16.20 2.90 16.65
N PHE A 379 15.27 3.66 16.09
CA PHE A 379 15.41 4.22 14.73
C PHE A 379 16.55 5.22 14.66
N LEU A 380 16.63 6.15 15.62
CA LEU A 380 17.70 7.14 15.70
C LEU A 380 19.08 6.49 15.76
N PHE A 381 19.22 5.49 16.61
CA PHE A 381 20.46 4.72 16.77
C PHE A 381 20.80 3.96 15.48
N ALA A 382 19.87 3.19 14.95
CA ALA A 382 20.10 2.38 13.76
C ALA A 382 20.45 3.25 12.54
N ILE A 383 19.71 4.34 12.30
CA ILE A 383 19.95 5.25 11.18
C ILE A 383 21.34 5.87 11.28
N LYS A 384 21.74 6.35 12.47
CA LYS A 384 23.04 6.99 12.67
C LYS A 384 24.19 5.98 12.66
N LYS A 385 24.03 4.82 13.35
CA LYS A 385 25.08 3.82 13.49
C LYS A 385 25.44 3.14 12.18
N PHE A 386 24.44 2.83 11.36
CA PHE A 386 24.60 2.10 10.11
C PHE A 386 24.50 2.99 8.86
N ASP A 387 24.45 4.31 9.04
CA ASP A 387 24.26 5.31 7.95
C ASP A 387 23.13 4.93 6.97
N LEU A 388 21.98 4.51 7.51
CA LEU A 388 20.88 3.99 6.70
C LEU A 388 20.24 5.11 5.88
N LYS A 389 19.93 4.80 4.64
CA LYS A 389 19.21 5.72 3.74
C LYS A 389 17.71 5.66 4.06
N THR A 390 17.23 6.68 4.71
CA THR A 390 15.80 6.90 5.01
C THR A 390 15.32 8.14 4.29
N PRO A 391 14.01 8.44 4.23
CA PRO A 391 13.50 9.65 3.60
C PRO A 391 14.25 10.91 4.08
N GLY A 392 14.79 11.66 3.14
CA GLY A 392 15.64 12.82 3.40
C GLY A 392 17.12 12.54 3.66
N ARG A 393 17.58 11.27 3.55
CA ARG A 393 18.99 10.85 3.65
C ARG A 393 19.53 10.18 2.39
N GLU A 394 18.77 10.21 1.31
CA GLU A 394 19.25 9.69 0.02
C GLU A 394 20.52 10.42 -0.43
N ASP A 395 21.34 9.77 -1.28
CA ASP A 395 22.61 10.33 -1.71
C ASP A 395 22.46 11.63 -2.50
N ASP A 396 23.48 12.52 -2.38
CA ASP A 396 23.42 13.91 -2.81
C ASP A 396 23.80 14.17 -4.27
N ASP A 397 23.87 13.14 -5.13
CA ASP A 397 24.19 13.34 -6.54
C ASP A 397 23.34 14.43 -7.23
N ASP A 398 22.38 15.02 -6.48
CA ASP A 398 21.32 15.85 -7.00
C ASP A 398 20.99 17.15 -6.22
N LEU A 399 21.73 17.58 -5.17
CA LEU A 399 21.17 18.48 -4.16
C LEU A 399 21.89 19.78 -3.79
N GLU A 400 22.93 20.17 -4.45
CA GLU A 400 23.45 21.54 -4.22
C GLU A 400 22.50 22.64 -4.72
N GLU A 401 21.48 22.30 -5.52
CA GLU A 401 20.61 23.27 -6.19
C GLU A 401 19.19 23.43 -5.59
N GLU A 402 18.73 22.58 -4.65
CA GLU A 402 17.38 22.72 -4.06
C GLU A 402 17.21 23.92 -3.09
N LYS A 403 18.24 24.71 -2.84
CA LYS A 403 18.23 25.74 -1.78
C LYS A 403 17.29 26.93 -2.00
N LYS A 404 16.68 27.13 -3.16
CA LYS A 404 15.67 28.17 -3.41
C LYS A 404 14.71 27.81 -4.55
N VAL A 405 13.77 26.88 -4.35
CA VAL A 405 12.64 26.80 -5.28
C VAL A 405 11.49 27.66 -4.76
N GLN A 406 11.49 28.93 -5.12
CA GLN A 406 10.25 29.65 -5.37
C GLN A 406 10.08 29.66 -6.89
N LEU A 407 9.11 28.87 -7.39
CA LEU A 407 8.65 29.02 -8.77
C LEU A 407 8.31 30.51 -8.98
N ALA A 408 8.81 31.10 -10.04
CA ALA A 408 8.67 32.53 -10.32
C ALA A 408 7.22 32.99 -10.52
N SER A 409 6.29 32.04 -10.68
CA SER A 409 4.85 32.29 -10.77
C SER A 409 4.07 30.96 -10.57
N ASP A 410 2.76 31.04 -10.26
CA ASP A 410 1.85 29.89 -10.29
C ASP A 410 1.34 29.58 -11.72
N ASN A 411 1.96 30.14 -12.74
CA ASN A 411 1.63 29.86 -14.15
C ASN A 411 2.45 28.65 -14.64
N TYR A 412 1.98 27.45 -14.35
CA TYR A 412 2.66 26.19 -14.69
C TYR A 412 2.83 25.98 -16.20
N THR A 413 1.96 26.55 -17.02
CA THR A 413 2.04 26.49 -18.49
C THR A 413 3.24 27.31 -19.00
N GLU A 414 3.50 28.49 -18.47
CA GLU A 414 4.66 29.31 -18.80
C GLU A 414 5.97 28.62 -18.37
N ILE A 415 5.98 28.01 -17.19
CA ILE A 415 7.13 27.25 -16.70
C ILE A 415 7.40 26.07 -17.63
N ALA A 416 6.36 25.30 -17.98
CA ALA A 416 6.47 24.17 -18.89
C ALA A 416 6.98 24.59 -20.30
N LYS A 417 6.50 25.72 -20.85
CA LYS A 417 6.97 26.27 -22.13
C LYS A 417 8.46 26.59 -22.09
N LYS A 418 8.94 27.24 -21.04
CA LYS A 418 10.37 27.58 -20.88
C LYS A 418 11.23 26.32 -20.74
N ILE A 419 10.76 25.32 -19.98
CA ILE A 419 11.46 24.04 -19.85
C ILE A 419 11.51 23.34 -21.22
N LEU A 420 10.39 23.29 -21.95
CA LEU A 420 10.31 22.64 -23.28
C LEU A 420 11.26 23.32 -24.29
N ALA A 421 11.25 24.64 -24.33
CA ALA A 421 12.19 25.38 -25.16
C ALA A 421 13.64 25.11 -24.80
N GLY A 422 13.95 25.05 -23.49
CA GLY A 422 15.28 24.72 -23.00
C GLY A 422 15.69 23.25 -23.24
N CYS A 423 14.74 22.35 -23.44
CA CYS A 423 15.01 20.95 -23.82
C CYS A 423 15.17 20.73 -25.32
N GLY A 424 15.16 21.79 -26.14
CA GLY A 424 15.28 21.67 -27.61
C GLY A 424 13.95 21.48 -28.33
N GLY A 425 12.83 21.77 -27.67
CA GLY A 425 11.48 21.71 -28.26
C GLY A 425 10.85 20.30 -28.24
N LYS A 426 9.62 20.23 -28.73
CA LYS A 426 8.77 19.02 -28.72
C LYS A 426 9.42 17.82 -29.41
N GLU A 427 10.08 18.07 -30.55
CA GLU A 427 10.70 17.01 -31.37
C GLU A 427 11.86 16.29 -30.66
N ASN A 428 12.47 16.97 -29.66
CA ASN A 428 13.55 16.38 -28.88
C ASN A 428 13.06 15.53 -27.69
N ILE A 429 11.79 15.62 -27.33
CA ILE A 429 11.22 14.87 -26.20
C ILE A 429 10.79 13.46 -26.63
N VAL A 430 11.31 12.44 -25.96
CA VAL A 430 10.96 11.02 -26.18
C VAL A 430 9.95 10.52 -25.16
N SER A 431 10.16 10.83 -23.88
CA SER A 431 9.24 10.46 -22.81
C SER A 431 9.20 11.53 -21.72
N ILE A 432 8.07 11.60 -21.03
CA ILE A 432 7.79 12.54 -19.94
C ILE A 432 7.32 11.70 -18.75
N ASP A 433 7.99 11.84 -17.62
CA ASP A 433 7.61 11.26 -16.33
C ASP A 433 7.94 12.27 -15.24
N ASN A 434 7.47 12.05 -14.01
CA ASN A 434 7.86 12.85 -12.87
C ASN A 434 7.94 12.00 -11.60
N CYS A 435 8.76 12.43 -10.67
CA CYS A 435 8.73 11.97 -9.28
C CYS A 435 8.15 13.09 -8.39
N VAL A 436 8.23 12.94 -7.08
CA VAL A 436 7.62 13.89 -6.12
C VAL A 436 8.08 15.34 -6.31
N THR A 437 9.29 15.55 -6.82
CA THR A 437 9.90 16.90 -6.95
C THR A 437 10.54 17.19 -8.30
N ARG A 438 10.62 16.22 -9.22
CA ARG A 438 11.37 16.37 -10.48
C ARG A 438 10.55 15.95 -11.68
N LEU A 439 10.58 16.77 -12.72
CA LEU A 439 10.16 16.40 -14.07
C LEU A 439 11.30 15.58 -14.69
N ARG A 440 11.01 14.37 -15.15
CA ARG A 440 11.96 13.42 -15.77
C ARG A 440 11.65 13.32 -17.25
N LEU A 441 12.61 13.68 -18.05
CA LEU A 441 12.47 13.69 -19.50
C LEU A 441 13.50 12.77 -20.13
N GLU A 442 13.12 12.04 -21.16
CA GLU A 442 14.06 11.44 -22.10
C GLU A 442 14.09 12.29 -23.36
N VAL A 443 15.30 12.60 -23.83
CA VAL A 443 15.55 13.43 -25.00
C VAL A 443 16.29 12.62 -26.06
N ARG A 444 16.08 12.96 -27.33
CA ARG A 444 16.78 12.32 -28.47
C ARG A 444 18.21 12.83 -28.56
N ASP A 445 18.38 14.13 -28.42
CA ASP A 445 19.67 14.81 -28.52
C ASP A 445 19.93 15.66 -27.28
N MET A 446 20.91 15.23 -26.48
CA MET A 446 21.32 15.91 -25.26
C MET A 446 22.05 17.24 -25.56
N THR A 447 22.61 17.39 -26.75
CA THR A 447 23.32 18.62 -27.13
C THR A 447 22.38 19.80 -27.36
N ALA A 448 21.13 19.55 -27.67
CA ALA A 448 20.07 20.54 -27.78
C ALA A 448 19.54 21.03 -26.42
N VAL A 449 19.97 20.41 -25.30
CA VAL A 449 19.48 20.77 -23.96
C VAL A 449 20.31 21.90 -23.37
N ASN A 450 19.66 23.04 -23.16
CA ASN A 450 20.26 24.27 -22.60
C ASN A 450 19.83 24.48 -21.14
N ASP A 451 20.71 24.16 -20.20
CA ASP A 451 20.47 24.26 -18.77
C ASP A 451 20.14 25.68 -18.29
N LYS A 452 20.76 26.70 -18.92
CA LYS A 452 20.52 28.12 -18.58
C LYS A 452 19.08 28.51 -18.93
N ALA A 453 18.60 28.07 -20.09
CA ALA A 453 17.22 28.30 -20.55
C ALA A 453 16.19 27.60 -19.64
N ILE A 454 16.48 26.37 -19.22
CA ILE A 454 15.62 25.63 -18.30
C ILE A 454 15.59 26.31 -16.92
N LYS A 455 16.74 26.73 -16.40
CA LYS A 455 16.83 27.43 -15.10
C LYS A 455 16.12 28.79 -15.13
N ALA A 456 16.01 29.44 -16.27
CA ALA A 456 15.24 30.69 -16.44
C ALA A 456 13.71 30.49 -16.25
N ALA A 457 13.23 29.27 -16.20
CA ALA A 457 11.86 28.93 -15.81
C ALA A 457 11.60 29.07 -14.29
N GLY A 458 12.63 29.40 -13.48
CA GLY A 458 12.53 29.48 -12.03
C GLY A 458 12.60 28.12 -11.31
N VAL A 459 13.09 27.09 -12.00
CA VAL A 459 13.32 25.76 -11.44
C VAL A 459 14.63 25.71 -10.66
N ALA A 460 14.75 24.80 -9.69
CA ALA A 460 15.92 24.74 -8.82
C ALA A 460 17.19 24.27 -9.51
N GLY A 461 17.05 23.39 -10.50
CA GLY A 461 18.20 22.82 -11.19
C GLY A 461 17.83 21.86 -12.31
N VAL A 462 18.87 21.48 -13.06
CA VAL A 462 18.79 20.49 -14.14
C VAL A 462 19.91 19.46 -13.93
N ILE A 463 19.56 18.19 -14.00
CA ILE A 463 20.49 17.08 -13.83
C ILE A 463 20.43 16.20 -15.09
N LYS A 464 21.57 15.73 -15.53
CA LYS A 464 21.72 14.86 -16.70
C LYS A 464 22.34 13.52 -16.29
N PRO A 465 21.56 12.59 -15.70
CA PRO A 465 22.11 11.33 -15.15
C PRO A 465 22.56 10.33 -16.20
N GLY A 466 22.39 10.61 -17.48
CA GLY A 466 22.76 9.74 -18.59
C GLY A 466 22.86 10.48 -19.92
N LYS A 467 23.06 9.72 -21.00
CA LYS A 467 23.22 10.30 -22.35
C LYS A 467 21.90 10.83 -22.96
N THR A 468 20.75 10.42 -22.44
CA THR A 468 19.43 10.78 -22.97
C THR A 468 18.46 11.25 -21.90
N SER A 469 18.83 11.21 -20.61
CA SER A 469 17.94 11.53 -19.49
C SER A 469 18.22 12.94 -18.95
N VAL A 470 17.16 13.74 -18.83
CA VAL A 470 17.16 15.08 -18.23
C VAL A 470 16.18 15.10 -17.06
N GLN A 471 16.61 15.58 -15.92
CA GLN A 471 15.75 15.76 -14.75
C GLN A 471 15.74 17.24 -14.36
N VAL A 472 14.55 17.83 -14.35
CA VAL A 472 14.35 19.24 -13.96
C VAL A 472 13.76 19.29 -12.56
N ILE A 473 14.44 19.95 -11.64
CA ILE A 473 14.02 20.03 -10.23
C ILE A 473 13.00 21.16 -10.08
N VAL A 474 11.72 20.76 -9.98
CA VAL A 474 10.57 21.69 -9.93
C VAL A 474 10.08 21.89 -8.50
N GLY A 475 10.28 20.90 -7.61
CA GLY A 475 9.74 20.91 -6.26
C GLY A 475 8.37 20.23 -6.15
N THR A 476 7.66 20.44 -5.05
CA THR A 476 6.39 19.76 -4.72
C THR A 476 5.24 20.03 -5.70
N LYS A 477 5.34 21.07 -6.52
CA LYS A 477 4.36 21.41 -7.56
C LYS A 477 4.65 20.74 -8.93
N VAL A 478 5.57 19.79 -8.97
CA VAL A 478 6.02 19.14 -10.21
C VAL A 478 4.89 18.49 -11.00
N GLN A 479 3.89 17.93 -10.37
CA GLN A 479 2.75 17.31 -11.06
C GLN A 479 2.05 18.31 -11.99
N PHE A 480 1.76 19.52 -11.51
CA PHE A 480 1.12 20.56 -12.32
C PHE A 480 1.96 21.00 -13.51
N VAL A 481 3.29 21.06 -13.31
CA VAL A 481 4.22 21.38 -14.41
C VAL A 481 4.32 20.22 -15.40
N ALA A 482 4.34 18.97 -14.94
CA ALA A 482 4.37 17.79 -15.80
C ALA A 482 3.10 17.67 -16.65
N ASP A 483 1.93 17.92 -16.06
CA ASP A 483 0.65 17.92 -16.78
C ASP A 483 0.60 19.01 -17.86
N ALA A 484 1.08 20.22 -17.52
CA ALA A 484 1.18 21.31 -18.47
C ALA A 484 2.22 21.02 -19.60
N PHE A 485 3.34 20.38 -19.24
CA PHE A 485 4.40 20.01 -20.17
C PHE A 485 3.90 18.91 -21.15
N SER A 486 3.20 17.91 -20.66
CA SER A 486 2.61 16.85 -21.48
C SER A 486 1.64 17.40 -22.52
N LYS A 487 0.76 18.33 -22.10
CA LYS A 487 -0.17 19.03 -23.02
C LYS A 487 0.52 19.83 -24.13
N LEU A 488 1.71 20.35 -23.86
CA LEU A 488 2.50 21.08 -24.88
C LEU A 488 3.21 20.12 -25.85
N CYS A 489 3.38 18.86 -25.45
CA CYS A 489 4.00 17.82 -26.28
C CYS A 489 2.98 16.96 -27.06
N GLU A 490 1.71 17.01 -26.72
CA GLU A 490 0.61 16.46 -27.52
C GLU A 490 0.37 17.32 -28.77
#